data_b9e3e273cadf395677a06b29bb4b14db
#
_entry.id   b9e3e273cadf395677a06b29bb4b14db
#
_cell.length_a   1.000
_cell.length_b   1.000
_cell.length_c   1.000
_cell.angle_alpha   90.00
_cell.angle_beta   90.00
_cell.angle_gamma   90.00
#
_symmetry.space_group_name_H-M   'P 1'
#
loop_
_entity.id
_entity.type
_entity.pdbx_description
1 polymer ?
#
loop_
_entity_poly.entity_id
_entity_poly.type
_entity_poly.pdbx_seq_one_letter_code
_entity_poly.pdbx_strand_id
1 'polypeptide(L)'
;MRPKRIILIRHAESEGNLDHTRYQTVQDFALRLSSTGVQQARQAGVQLKEILEDGKVYVYLSPFFRTRETFQLIREAISQNIVKSIEDPRIREQDWGHLRHPDDNKGIIEERDNFSTFYYRIPDGESGADVYDRVSSFLDTLHRDFEKENFPENVLIVSHGLTMRLFLMRWFHWSVEEFESLHNPKNCQIVILEKQADNHYILSSELSKR
;
A
#
# COMPACT_ATOMS: atom_id res chain seq x y z
N MET A 1 -23.41 -0.10 4.43
CA MET A 1 -23.36 0.91 3.33
C MET A 1 -21.94 1.01 2.83
N ARG A 2 -21.67 0.94 1.50
CA ARG A 2 -20.28 1.05 1.00
C ARG A 2 -19.67 2.40 1.34
N PRO A 3 -18.39 2.48 1.72
CA PRO A 3 -17.73 3.73 2.09
C PRO A 3 -17.73 4.74 0.93
N LYS A 4 -17.71 6.02 1.26
CA LYS A 4 -17.61 7.13 0.31
C LYS A 4 -16.25 7.14 -0.39
N ARG A 5 -15.19 6.84 0.39
CA ARG A 5 -13.81 6.81 -0.12
C ARG A 5 -13.05 5.59 0.38
N ILE A 6 -12.23 5.03 -0.51
CA ILE A 6 -11.16 4.09 -0.17
C ILE A 6 -9.85 4.81 -0.47
N ILE A 7 -9.05 5.03 0.55
CA ILE A 7 -7.82 5.81 0.50
C ILE A 7 -6.66 4.85 0.70
N LEU A 8 -5.80 4.73 -0.30
CA LEU A 8 -4.56 3.96 -0.21
C LEU A 8 -3.40 4.94 0.01
N ILE A 9 -2.47 4.59 0.86
CA ILE A 9 -1.24 5.36 1.05
C ILE A 9 -0.04 4.41 1.12
N ARG A 10 1.00 4.70 0.33
CA ARG A 10 2.27 4.02 0.44
C ARG A 10 3.00 4.51 1.69
N HIS A 11 3.68 3.60 2.40
CA HIS A 11 4.55 3.98 3.51
C HIS A 11 5.51 5.11 3.12
N ALA A 12 5.91 5.92 4.09
CA ALA A 12 6.91 6.97 3.93
C ALA A 12 8.31 6.38 3.64
N GLU A 13 9.24 7.20 3.20
CA GLU A 13 10.59 6.76 2.89
C GLU A 13 11.22 6.00 4.07
N SER A 14 11.71 4.80 3.78
CA SER A 14 12.38 3.93 4.77
C SER A 14 13.89 3.93 4.57
N GLU A 15 14.60 3.45 5.59
CA GLU A 15 16.06 3.20 5.50
C GLU A 15 16.42 2.35 4.28
N GLY A 16 15.60 1.34 3.93
CA GLY A 16 15.81 0.51 2.76
C GLY A 16 15.53 1.22 1.42
N ASN A 17 14.77 2.32 1.40
CA ASN A 17 14.63 3.17 0.22
C ASN A 17 15.85 4.07 -0.01
N LEU A 18 16.55 4.47 1.05
CA LEU A 18 17.77 5.26 0.98
C LEU A 18 19.00 4.42 0.66
N ASP A 19 19.11 3.26 1.33
CA ASP A 19 20.28 2.40 1.25
C ASP A 19 19.84 0.92 1.16
N HIS A 20 19.91 0.38 -0.04
CA HIS A 20 19.57 -1.03 -0.31
C HIS A 20 20.48 -2.03 0.42
N THR A 21 21.66 -1.63 0.89
CA THR A 21 22.53 -2.51 1.67
C THR A 21 21.94 -2.84 3.05
N ARG A 22 20.99 -2.06 3.54
CA ARG A 22 20.27 -2.32 4.79
C ARG A 22 19.58 -3.67 4.82
N TYR A 23 19.10 -4.16 3.67
CA TYR A 23 18.48 -5.48 3.57
C TYR A 23 19.43 -6.65 3.89
N GLN A 24 20.76 -6.43 3.89
CA GLN A 24 21.74 -7.45 4.27
C GLN A 24 21.77 -7.70 5.77
N THR A 25 21.46 -6.69 6.58
CA THR A 25 21.64 -6.72 8.03
C THR A 25 20.34 -6.58 8.81
N VAL A 26 19.28 -6.05 8.16
CA VAL A 26 17.97 -5.84 8.75
C VAL A 26 16.93 -6.56 7.89
N GLN A 27 16.07 -7.33 8.52
CA GLN A 27 14.97 -7.99 7.83
C GLN A 27 13.99 -6.95 7.26
N ASP A 28 13.44 -7.19 6.07
CA ASP A 28 12.61 -6.23 5.36
C ASP A 28 11.45 -5.68 6.21
N PHE A 29 10.78 -6.54 6.96
CA PHE A 29 9.65 -6.11 7.81
C PHE A 29 10.08 -5.18 8.95
N ALA A 30 11.36 -5.20 9.35
CA ALA A 30 11.90 -4.44 10.48
C ALA A 30 12.53 -3.09 10.09
N LEU A 31 12.64 -2.79 8.78
CA LEU A 31 13.17 -1.51 8.30
C LEU A 31 12.29 -0.35 8.74
N ARG A 32 12.92 0.68 9.30
CA ARG A 32 12.28 1.87 9.85
C ARG A 32 12.22 3.02 8.85
N LEU A 33 11.52 4.08 9.22
CA LEU A 33 11.48 5.31 8.44
C LEU A 33 12.82 6.05 8.52
N SER A 34 13.19 6.72 7.43
CA SER A 34 14.24 7.74 7.43
C SER A 34 13.77 9.04 8.10
N SER A 35 14.68 9.97 8.33
CA SER A 35 14.32 11.31 8.82
C SER A 35 13.41 12.06 7.85
N THR A 36 13.63 11.91 6.54
CA THR A 36 12.75 12.43 5.48
C THR A 36 11.38 11.75 5.54
N GLY A 37 11.36 10.41 5.73
CA GLY A 37 10.11 9.66 5.84
C GLY A 37 9.23 10.12 7.01
N VAL A 38 9.83 10.46 8.15
CA VAL A 38 9.08 11.03 9.29
C VAL A 38 8.38 12.33 8.91
N GLN A 39 9.05 13.21 8.16
CA GLN A 39 8.46 14.48 7.69
C GLN A 39 7.34 14.21 6.65
N GLN A 40 7.58 13.31 5.69
CA GLN A 40 6.58 12.90 4.70
C GLN A 40 5.32 12.37 5.37
N ALA A 41 5.45 11.50 6.37
CA ALA A 41 4.31 10.91 7.06
C ALA A 41 3.48 11.94 7.83
N ARG A 42 4.12 12.93 8.49
CA ARG A 42 3.41 14.02 9.15
C ARG A 42 2.66 14.90 8.15
N GLN A 43 3.30 15.24 7.02
CA GLN A 43 2.65 16.02 5.97
C GLN A 43 1.46 15.27 5.36
N ALA A 44 1.59 13.96 5.12
CA ALA A 44 0.49 13.13 4.67
C ALA A 44 -0.66 13.10 5.69
N GLY A 45 -0.37 13.14 6.99
CA GLY A 45 -1.37 13.28 8.04
C GLY A 45 -2.19 14.57 7.92
N VAL A 46 -1.54 15.70 7.63
CA VAL A 46 -2.22 16.99 7.40
C VAL A 46 -3.11 16.90 6.17
N GLN A 47 -2.61 16.37 5.05
CA GLN A 47 -3.40 16.19 3.83
C GLN A 47 -4.62 15.28 4.06
N LEU A 48 -4.43 14.17 4.79
CA LEU A 48 -5.53 13.26 5.13
C LEU A 48 -6.57 13.95 6.03
N LYS A 49 -6.17 14.82 6.94
CA LYS A 49 -7.10 15.61 7.76
C LYS A 49 -7.99 16.50 6.90
N GLU A 50 -7.44 17.14 5.88
CA GLU A 50 -8.20 17.96 4.92
C GLU A 50 -9.17 17.09 4.09
N ILE A 51 -8.72 15.90 3.62
CA ILE A 51 -9.55 14.99 2.85
C ILE A 51 -10.70 14.41 3.68
N LEU A 52 -10.43 14.05 4.94
CA LEU A 52 -11.42 13.43 5.83
C LEU A 52 -12.38 14.46 6.44
N GLU A 53 -11.95 15.70 6.64
CA GLU A 53 -12.72 16.72 7.39
C GLU A 53 -13.13 16.17 8.77
N ASP A 54 -14.43 16.07 9.03
CA ASP A 54 -15.00 15.43 10.24
C ASP A 54 -15.40 13.95 10.03
N GLY A 55 -15.21 13.44 8.80
CA GLY A 55 -15.58 12.08 8.41
C GLY A 55 -14.82 11.01 9.18
N LYS A 56 -15.51 9.93 9.50
CA LYS A 56 -14.92 8.79 10.22
C LYS A 56 -14.20 7.85 9.27
N VAL A 57 -13.14 7.21 9.78
CA VAL A 57 -12.27 6.33 9.00
C VAL A 57 -11.97 5.01 9.72
N TYR A 58 -12.07 3.91 8.99
CA TYR A 58 -11.55 2.59 9.39
C TYR A 58 -10.20 2.36 8.75
N VAL A 59 -9.20 1.93 9.53
CA VAL A 59 -7.82 1.82 9.06
C VAL A 59 -7.38 0.36 8.98
N TYR A 60 -6.86 -0.04 7.85
CA TYR A 60 -6.10 -1.28 7.66
C TYR A 60 -4.64 -0.92 7.41
N LEU A 61 -3.72 -1.63 8.06
CA LEU A 61 -2.31 -1.37 7.84
C LEU A 61 -1.51 -2.67 7.72
N SER A 62 -0.48 -2.62 6.89
CA SER A 62 0.52 -3.67 6.81
C SER A 62 1.27 -3.78 8.14
N PRO A 63 1.66 -5.00 8.60
CA PRO A 63 2.36 -5.19 9.86
C PRO A 63 3.85 -4.78 9.82
N PHE A 64 4.38 -4.30 8.70
CA PHE A 64 5.77 -3.89 8.56
C PHE A 64 6.06 -2.60 9.34
N PHE A 65 7.26 -2.45 9.94
CA PHE A 65 7.57 -1.30 10.80
C PHE A 65 7.41 0.03 10.07
N ARG A 66 7.87 0.15 8.82
CA ARG A 66 7.72 1.39 8.03
C ARG A 66 6.27 1.82 7.83
N THR A 67 5.33 0.87 7.71
CA THR A 67 3.89 1.18 7.61
C THR A 67 3.28 1.55 8.96
N ARG A 68 3.67 0.86 10.03
CA ARG A 68 3.26 1.19 11.40
C ARG A 68 3.72 2.58 11.81
N GLU A 69 5.00 2.91 11.57
CA GLU A 69 5.56 4.24 11.88
C GLU A 69 4.91 5.33 11.03
N THR A 70 4.68 5.08 9.72
CA THR A 70 3.93 5.99 8.85
C THR A 70 2.55 6.27 9.43
N PHE A 71 1.81 5.22 9.78
CA PHE A 71 0.47 5.38 10.34
C PHE A 71 0.48 6.08 11.71
N GLN A 72 1.46 5.81 12.56
CA GLN A 72 1.56 6.46 13.86
C GLN A 72 1.69 7.98 13.73
N LEU A 73 2.51 8.45 12.77
CA LEU A 73 2.68 9.88 12.50
C LEU A 73 1.44 10.50 11.83
N ILE A 74 0.79 9.80 10.90
CA ILE A 74 -0.48 10.19 10.33
C ILE A 74 -1.56 10.35 11.41
N ARG A 75 -1.61 9.40 12.34
CA ARG A 75 -2.58 9.37 13.43
C ARG A 75 -2.52 10.62 14.31
N GLU A 76 -1.37 11.28 14.45
CA GLU A 76 -1.24 12.52 15.21
C GLU A 76 -2.22 13.59 14.70
N ALA A 77 -2.47 13.66 13.36
CA ALA A 77 -3.35 14.65 12.75
C ALA A 77 -4.83 14.22 12.68
N ILE A 78 -5.10 12.90 12.53
CA ILE A 78 -6.45 12.37 12.25
C ILE A 78 -7.04 11.54 13.39
N SER A 79 -6.49 11.63 14.61
CA SER A 79 -6.90 10.78 15.75
C SER A 79 -8.40 10.81 16.01
N GLN A 80 -9.05 11.96 15.87
CA GLN A 80 -10.49 12.16 16.07
C GLN A 80 -11.36 11.49 14.98
N ASN A 81 -10.79 11.24 13.81
CA ASN A 81 -11.47 10.59 12.69
C ASN A 81 -11.48 9.06 12.82
N ILE A 82 -10.48 8.47 13.50
CA ILE A 82 -10.26 7.02 13.55
C ILE A 82 -11.29 6.33 14.42
N VAL A 83 -12.08 5.43 13.84
CA VAL A 83 -12.98 4.54 14.55
C VAL A 83 -12.27 3.29 15.03
N LYS A 84 -11.45 2.70 14.15
CA LYS A 84 -10.68 1.49 14.42
C LYS A 84 -9.47 1.40 13.50
N SER A 85 -8.40 0.80 13.98
CA SER A 85 -7.25 0.41 13.17
C SER A 85 -6.90 -1.04 13.42
N ILE A 86 -6.61 -1.80 12.37
CA ILE A 86 -6.19 -3.20 12.44
C ILE A 86 -5.02 -3.45 11.50
N GLU A 87 -4.16 -4.38 11.88
CA GLU A 87 -3.11 -4.89 11.01
C GLU A 87 -3.63 -6.10 10.23
N ASP A 88 -3.29 -6.14 8.94
CA ASP A 88 -3.60 -7.28 8.09
C ASP A 88 -2.36 -7.71 7.29
N PRO A 89 -1.84 -8.93 7.54
CA PRO A 89 -0.63 -9.41 6.86
C PRO A 89 -0.81 -9.62 5.36
N ARG A 90 -2.05 -9.69 4.86
CA ARG A 90 -2.32 -9.86 3.42
C ARG A 90 -1.99 -8.61 2.60
N ILE A 91 -1.85 -7.44 3.25
CA ILE A 91 -1.45 -6.19 2.59
C ILE A 91 0.02 -5.80 2.87
N ARG A 92 0.88 -6.79 3.27
CA ARG A 92 2.33 -6.61 3.34
C ARG A 92 2.94 -6.46 1.95
N GLU A 93 4.19 -6.01 1.85
CA GLU A 93 4.90 -5.95 0.58
C GLU A 93 5.22 -7.35 0.05
N GLN A 94 5.53 -7.45 -1.25
CA GLN A 94 6.06 -8.64 -1.90
C GLN A 94 7.27 -9.15 -1.12
N ASP A 95 7.32 -10.45 -0.88
CA ASP A 95 8.48 -11.09 -0.29
C ASP A 95 9.59 -11.24 -1.34
N TRP A 96 10.74 -10.67 -1.06
CA TRP A 96 11.91 -10.71 -1.92
C TRP A 96 12.88 -11.85 -1.56
N GLY A 97 12.44 -12.79 -0.73
CA GLY A 97 13.24 -13.93 -0.31
C GLY A 97 14.46 -13.54 0.51
N HIS A 98 15.55 -14.28 0.35
CA HIS A 98 16.78 -14.09 1.11
C HIS A 98 17.81 -13.25 0.34
N LEU A 99 17.41 -12.15 -0.23
CA LEU A 99 18.30 -11.25 -0.97
C LEU A 99 19.33 -10.62 -0.04
N ARG A 100 20.51 -11.22 0.03
CA ARG A 100 21.59 -10.84 0.97
C ARG A 100 22.61 -9.87 0.37
N HIS A 101 22.71 -9.78 -0.97
CA HIS A 101 23.70 -8.93 -1.64
C HIS A 101 23.05 -7.99 -2.63
N PRO A 102 23.42 -6.68 -2.69
CA PRO A 102 22.83 -5.73 -3.64
C PRO A 102 23.01 -6.14 -5.09
N ASP A 103 24.09 -6.84 -5.43
CA ASP A 103 24.35 -7.29 -6.82
C ASP A 103 23.42 -8.44 -7.21
N ASP A 104 23.04 -9.33 -6.27
CA ASP A 104 22.04 -10.37 -6.51
C ASP A 104 20.69 -9.73 -6.85
N ASN A 105 20.36 -8.63 -6.18
CA ASN A 105 19.12 -7.89 -6.41
C ASN A 105 19.04 -7.28 -7.81
N LYS A 106 20.17 -6.80 -8.36
CA LYS A 106 20.19 -6.19 -9.72
C LYS A 106 19.84 -7.22 -10.78
N GLY A 107 20.46 -8.40 -10.74
CA GLY A 107 20.17 -9.48 -11.66
C GLY A 107 18.71 -9.92 -11.61
N ILE A 108 18.17 -10.11 -10.42
CA ILE A 108 16.78 -10.51 -10.22
C ILE A 108 15.80 -9.42 -10.67
N ILE A 109 16.09 -8.15 -10.41
CA ILE A 109 15.26 -7.03 -10.88
C ILE A 109 15.27 -6.99 -12.42
N GLU A 110 16.43 -7.14 -13.04
CA GLU A 110 16.57 -7.15 -14.50
C GLU A 110 15.83 -8.34 -15.13
N GLU A 111 15.99 -9.53 -14.58
CA GLU A 111 15.24 -10.72 -15.04
C GLU A 111 13.74 -10.53 -14.91
N ARG A 112 13.28 -10.02 -13.75
CA ARG A 112 11.87 -9.74 -13.52
C ARG A 112 11.33 -8.70 -14.50
N ASP A 113 12.03 -7.60 -14.70
CA ASP A 113 11.57 -6.51 -15.57
C ASP A 113 11.57 -6.94 -17.05
N ASN A 114 12.46 -7.85 -17.44
CA ASN A 114 12.49 -8.45 -18.79
C ASN A 114 11.42 -9.53 -19.00
N PHE A 115 11.01 -10.23 -17.93
CA PHE A 115 10.02 -11.30 -18.02
C PHE A 115 8.60 -10.78 -17.77
N SER A 116 8.31 -10.35 -16.56
CA SER A 116 7.05 -9.75 -16.12
C SER A 116 7.09 -9.48 -14.62
N THR A 117 6.76 -8.28 -14.19
CA THR A 117 6.63 -7.95 -12.75
C THR A 117 5.52 -8.77 -12.09
N PHE A 118 4.48 -9.15 -12.84
CA PHE A 118 3.35 -9.93 -12.32
C PHE A 118 3.68 -11.43 -12.18
N TYR A 119 4.28 -12.04 -13.21
CA TYR A 119 4.47 -13.50 -13.24
C TYR A 119 5.82 -13.97 -12.70
N TYR A 120 6.86 -13.12 -12.72
CA TYR A 120 8.18 -13.52 -12.25
C TYR A 120 8.15 -13.78 -10.74
N ARG A 121 8.58 -14.99 -10.35
CA ARG A 121 8.73 -15.35 -8.93
C ARG A 121 10.14 -15.00 -8.47
N ILE A 122 10.23 -14.18 -7.44
CA ILE A 122 11.49 -13.95 -6.74
C ILE A 122 11.98 -15.27 -6.13
N PRO A 123 13.24 -15.64 -6.30
CA PRO A 123 13.81 -16.84 -5.65
C PRO A 123 13.55 -16.82 -4.13
N ASP A 124 13.00 -17.91 -3.60
CA ASP A 124 12.58 -18.02 -2.18
C ASP A 124 11.55 -16.99 -1.72
N GLY A 125 10.91 -16.29 -2.66
CA GLY A 125 9.98 -15.20 -2.39
C GLY A 125 8.65 -15.34 -3.13
N GLU A 126 7.96 -14.22 -3.28
CA GLU A 126 6.65 -14.12 -3.94
C GLU A 126 6.79 -13.61 -5.40
N SER A 127 5.89 -14.04 -6.27
CA SER A 127 5.58 -13.33 -7.53
C SER A 127 4.56 -12.23 -7.28
N GLY A 128 4.35 -11.35 -8.27
CA GLY A 128 3.20 -10.43 -8.25
C GLY A 128 1.87 -11.16 -8.18
N ALA A 129 1.75 -12.33 -8.82
CA ALA A 129 0.54 -13.17 -8.78
C ALA A 129 0.23 -13.65 -7.35
N ASP A 130 1.23 -14.09 -6.57
CA ASP A 130 1.00 -14.48 -5.16
C ASP A 130 0.50 -13.29 -4.32
N VAL A 131 1.05 -12.10 -4.55
CA VAL A 131 0.57 -10.88 -3.90
C VAL A 131 -0.87 -10.56 -4.32
N TYR A 132 -1.20 -10.70 -5.60
CA TYR A 132 -2.56 -10.51 -6.12
C TYR A 132 -3.56 -11.45 -5.45
N ASP A 133 -3.21 -12.72 -5.24
CA ASP A 133 -4.08 -13.72 -4.60
C ASP A 133 -4.38 -13.35 -3.14
N ARG A 134 -3.35 -12.97 -2.35
CA ARG A 134 -3.59 -12.56 -0.96
C ARG A 134 -4.30 -11.22 -0.84
N VAL A 135 -4.10 -10.30 -1.78
CA VAL A 135 -4.86 -9.05 -1.88
C VAL A 135 -6.31 -9.33 -2.26
N SER A 136 -6.58 -10.29 -3.14
CA SER A 136 -7.95 -10.72 -3.47
C SER A 136 -8.69 -11.24 -2.23
N SER A 137 -8.02 -12.07 -1.42
CA SER A 137 -8.56 -12.53 -0.13
C SER A 137 -8.78 -11.39 0.87
N PHE A 138 -7.93 -10.37 0.87
CA PHE A 138 -8.15 -9.16 1.68
C PHE A 138 -9.38 -8.38 1.20
N LEU A 139 -9.58 -8.23 -0.11
CA LEU A 139 -10.76 -7.57 -0.68
C LEU A 139 -12.06 -8.26 -0.30
N ASP A 140 -12.09 -9.60 -0.22
CA ASP A 140 -13.26 -10.33 0.26
C ASP A 140 -13.61 -9.95 1.72
N THR A 141 -12.60 -9.76 2.56
CA THR A 141 -12.80 -9.26 3.94
C THR A 141 -13.29 -7.82 3.93
N LEU A 142 -12.69 -6.97 3.11
CA LEU A 142 -13.07 -5.58 2.99
C LEU A 142 -14.53 -5.42 2.54
N HIS A 143 -14.97 -6.21 1.56
CA HIS A 143 -16.37 -6.21 1.10
C HIS A 143 -17.33 -6.65 2.20
N ARG A 144 -17.02 -7.70 2.97
CA ARG A 144 -17.83 -8.11 4.13
C ARG A 144 -17.88 -7.03 5.22
N ASP A 145 -16.77 -6.31 5.43
CA ASP A 145 -16.73 -5.22 6.41
C ASP A 145 -17.62 -4.05 5.98
N PHE A 146 -17.75 -3.76 4.68
CA PHE A 146 -18.66 -2.74 4.15
C PHE A 146 -20.15 -3.04 4.39
N GLU A 147 -20.49 -4.32 4.61
CA GLU A 147 -21.86 -4.74 4.91
C GLU A 147 -22.23 -4.56 6.39
N LYS A 148 -21.25 -4.31 7.26
CA LYS A 148 -21.50 -4.08 8.68
C LYS A 148 -22.32 -2.81 8.89
N GLU A 149 -23.24 -2.88 9.84
CA GLU A 149 -24.00 -1.73 10.28
C GLU A 149 -23.05 -0.65 10.83
N ASN A 150 -23.30 0.61 10.46
CA ASN A 150 -22.47 1.75 10.88
C ASN A 150 -20.99 1.67 10.49
N PHE A 151 -20.64 0.96 9.39
CA PHE A 151 -19.29 1.00 8.86
C PHE A 151 -18.92 2.44 8.44
N PRO A 152 -17.72 2.94 8.78
CA PRO A 152 -17.32 4.31 8.48
C PRO A 152 -17.36 4.67 6.99
N GLU A 153 -17.62 5.94 6.72
CA GLU A 153 -17.71 6.47 5.35
C GLU A 153 -16.36 6.51 4.60
N ASN A 154 -15.24 6.37 5.33
CA ASN A 154 -13.93 6.31 4.73
C ASN A 154 -13.16 5.06 5.21
N VAL A 155 -12.33 4.53 4.32
CA VAL A 155 -11.34 3.49 4.61
C VAL A 155 -9.97 4.03 4.26
N LEU A 156 -9.00 3.85 5.16
CA LEU A 156 -7.59 4.13 4.92
C LEU A 156 -6.81 2.82 4.91
N ILE A 157 -6.02 2.58 3.87
CA ILE A 157 -5.15 1.41 3.74
C ILE A 157 -3.70 1.88 3.65
N VAL A 158 -2.90 1.61 4.68
CA VAL A 158 -1.47 1.95 4.70
C VAL A 158 -0.67 0.72 4.27
N SER A 159 -0.03 0.79 3.11
CA SER A 159 0.59 -0.37 2.49
C SER A 159 1.85 0.00 1.69
N HIS A 160 2.16 -0.72 0.61
CA HIS A 160 3.40 -0.69 -0.14
C HIS A 160 3.14 -0.51 -1.64
N GLY A 161 4.19 -0.18 -2.39
CA GLY A 161 4.05 0.22 -3.78
C GLY A 161 3.44 -0.84 -4.68
N LEU A 162 4.01 -2.04 -4.71
CA LEU A 162 3.50 -3.14 -5.53
C LEU A 162 2.12 -3.59 -5.06
N THR A 163 1.95 -3.75 -3.76
CA THR A 163 0.69 -4.19 -3.15
C THR A 163 -0.46 -3.25 -3.47
N MET A 164 -0.24 -1.92 -3.46
CA MET A 164 -1.25 -0.92 -3.85
C MET A 164 -1.63 -1.05 -5.33
N ARG A 165 -0.66 -1.25 -6.23
CA ARG A 165 -0.94 -1.45 -7.66
C ARG A 165 -1.77 -2.70 -7.91
N LEU A 166 -1.45 -3.81 -7.21
CA LEU A 166 -2.19 -5.06 -7.32
C LEU A 166 -3.60 -4.97 -6.69
N PHE A 167 -3.74 -4.18 -5.61
CA PHE A 167 -5.06 -3.84 -5.08
C PHE A 167 -5.92 -3.13 -6.14
N LEU A 168 -5.36 -2.11 -6.82
CA LEU A 168 -6.06 -1.38 -7.87
C LEU A 168 -6.35 -2.27 -9.08
N MET A 169 -5.39 -3.07 -9.51
CA MET A 169 -5.57 -4.06 -10.58
C MET A 169 -6.77 -4.99 -10.27
N ARG A 170 -6.83 -5.54 -9.05
CA ARG A 170 -7.93 -6.42 -8.64
C ARG A 170 -9.26 -5.68 -8.52
N TRP A 171 -9.23 -4.44 -8.01
CA TRP A 171 -10.42 -3.62 -7.82
C TRP A 171 -11.06 -3.20 -9.13
N PHE A 172 -10.25 -2.73 -10.09
CA PHE A 172 -10.71 -2.22 -11.38
C PHE A 172 -10.71 -3.27 -12.51
N HIS A 173 -10.32 -4.51 -12.19
CA HIS A 173 -10.18 -5.58 -13.20
C HIS A 173 -9.24 -5.22 -14.35
N TRP A 174 -8.12 -4.55 -14.03
CA TRP A 174 -7.09 -4.22 -15.01
C TRP A 174 -6.40 -5.46 -15.56
N SER A 175 -5.95 -5.39 -16.79
CA SER A 175 -5.10 -6.42 -17.37
C SER A 175 -3.69 -6.39 -16.75
N VAL A 176 -2.91 -7.43 -17.01
CA VAL A 176 -1.49 -7.47 -16.57
C VAL A 176 -0.71 -6.35 -17.23
N GLU A 177 -0.97 -6.07 -18.52
CA GLU A 177 -0.32 -5.00 -19.27
C GLU A 177 -0.63 -3.61 -18.68
N GLU A 178 -1.88 -3.37 -18.29
CA GLU A 178 -2.27 -2.12 -17.61
C GLU A 178 -1.53 -1.98 -16.27
N PHE A 179 -1.49 -3.04 -15.47
CA PHE A 179 -0.75 -3.06 -14.21
C PHE A 179 0.76 -2.81 -14.43
N GLU A 180 1.38 -3.46 -15.41
CA GLU A 180 2.81 -3.33 -15.68
C GLU A 180 3.18 -1.97 -16.28
N SER A 181 2.24 -1.29 -16.93
CA SER A 181 2.43 0.06 -17.46
C SER A 181 2.58 1.14 -16.38
N LEU A 182 2.32 0.82 -15.11
CA LEU A 182 2.31 1.78 -14.01
C LEU A 182 3.60 1.73 -13.18
N HIS A 183 4.07 2.89 -12.74
CA HIS A 183 5.06 2.97 -11.67
C HIS A 183 4.42 2.73 -10.29
N ASN A 184 5.23 2.30 -9.32
CA ASN A 184 4.79 2.30 -7.93
C ASN A 184 4.45 3.74 -7.47
N PRO A 185 3.40 3.95 -6.69
CA PRO A 185 3.15 5.24 -6.05
C PRO A 185 4.39 5.73 -5.29
N LYS A 186 4.61 7.05 -5.24
CA LYS A 186 5.69 7.64 -4.45
C LYS A 186 5.48 7.40 -2.96
N ASN A 187 6.53 7.52 -2.15
CA ASN A 187 6.39 7.45 -0.69
C ASN A 187 5.38 8.49 -0.19
N CYS A 188 4.49 8.10 0.68
CA CYS A 188 3.35 8.88 1.18
C CYS A 188 2.38 9.38 0.09
N GLN A 189 2.46 8.89 -1.16
CA GLN A 189 1.44 9.23 -2.15
C GLN A 189 0.09 8.69 -1.69
N ILE A 190 -0.90 9.58 -1.64
CA ILE A 190 -2.30 9.28 -1.35
C ILE A 190 -2.99 8.98 -2.67
N VAL A 191 -3.65 7.82 -2.74
CA VAL A 191 -4.43 7.36 -3.90
C VAL A 191 -5.86 7.14 -3.43
N ILE A 192 -6.81 7.81 -4.08
CA ILE A 192 -8.21 7.85 -3.64
C ILE A 192 -9.11 7.19 -4.68
N LEU A 193 -9.93 6.27 -4.21
CA LEU A 193 -11.07 5.73 -4.94
C LEU A 193 -12.32 6.38 -4.38
N GLU A 194 -13.06 7.11 -5.21
CA GLU A 194 -14.30 7.79 -4.82
C GLU A 194 -15.53 7.08 -5.36
N LYS A 195 -16.49 6.82 -4.45
CA LYS A 195 -17.76 6.22 -4.81
C LYS A 195 -18.66 7.23 -5.53
N GLN A 196 -19.16 6.83 -6.68
CA GLN A 196 -20.12 7.59 -7.46
C GLN A 196 -21.58 7.29 -7.04
N ALA A 197 -22.52 8.07 -7.57
CA ALA A 197 -23.94 7.94 -7.27
C ALA A 197 -24.54 6.56 -7.62
N ASP A 198 -23.99 5.91 -8.65
CA ASP A 198 -24.34 4.57 -9.10
C ASP A 198 -23.64 3.42 -8.31
N ASN A 199 -22.94 3.76 -7.22
CA ASN A 199 -22.15 2.87 -6.39
C ASN A 199 -20.87 2.30 -7.03
N HIS A 200 -20.48 2.71 -8.22
CA HIS A 200 -19.16 2.44 -8.76
C HIS A 200 -18.11 3.32 -8.09
N TYR A 201 -16.84 2.89 -8.14
CA TYR A 201 -15.71 3.70 -7.69
C TYR A 201 -14.90 4.14 -8.89
N ILE A 202 -14.47 5.39 -8.86
CA ILE A 202 -13.49 5.92 -9.81
C ILE A 202 -12.18 6.20 -9.08
N LEU A 203 -11.08 6.08 -9.81
CA LEU A 203 -9.77 6.52 -9.34
C LEU A 203 -9.66 8.02 -9.55
N SER A 204 -9.67 8.80 -8.45
CA SER A 204 -9.56 10.26 -8.50
C SER A 204 -8.13 10.78 -8.41
N SER A 205 -7.16 9.89 -8.27
CA SER A 205 -5.74 10.23 -8.21
C SER A 205 -5.00 9.74 -9.45
N GLU A 206 -4.04 10.53 -9.93
CA GLU A 206 -3.19 10.12 -11.04
C GLU A 206 -2.10 9.14 -10.57
N LEU A 207 -1.89 8.10 -11.38
CA LEU A 207 -0.76 7.18 -11.26
C LEU A 207 0.19 7.42 -12.44
N SER A 208 1.49 7.53 -12.15
CA SER A 208 2.49 7.70 -13.21
C SER A 208 2.66 6.42 -14.02
N LYS A 209 2.67 6.56 -15.35
CA LYS A 209 2.97 5.49 -16.30
C LYS A 209 4.49 5.37 -16.51
N ARG A 210 4.93 4.14 -16.81
CA ARG A 210 6.30 3.83 -17.23
C ARG A 210 6.59 4.31 -18.64
#